data_004d1659f92e2077ca70a70a70593c4d
#
_entry.id   004d1659f92e2077ca70a70a70593c4d
#
_cell.length_a   1.000
_cell.length_b   1.000
_cell.length_c   1.000
_cell.angle_alpha   90.00
_cell.angle_beta   90.00
_cell.angle_gamma   90.00
#
_symmetry.space_group_name_H-M   'P 1'
#
loop_
_entity.id
_entity.type
_entity.pdbx_description
1 polymer ?
#
loop_
_entity_poly.entity_id
_entity_poly.type
_entity_poly.pdbx_seq_one_letter_code
_entity_poly.pdbx_strand_id
1 'polypeptide(L)'
;MKKTPFKTDKKENCKSKLTRIIFNFFPAYRRTGARVYFLSDDWRDVHITLGLSWKTKNYVGSVFGGCIYGALDPMYMVQLINILGKDYVVWDKSATIKFLKPIKQKVYARFLITDEILEEIISKVKSDQKYTIDLTTNFQDKNGIIYAE
;
A
#
# COMPACT_ATOMS: atom_id res chain seq x y z
N MET A 1 -17.07 8.64 12.91
CA MET A 1 -16.13 7.90 12.02
C MET A 1 -15.63 8.87 10.94
N LYS A 2 -14.32 9.08 10.81
CA LYS A 2 -13.76 9.91 9.72
C LYS A 2 -13.98 9.18 8.40
N LYS A 3 -14.79 9.75 7.50
CA LYS A 3 -15.03 9.17 6.16
C LYS A 3 -13.71 9.07 5.40
N THR A 4 -13.27 7.85 5.14
CA THR A 4 -12.18 7.54 4.21
C THR A 4 -12.72 7.42 2.80
N PRO A 5 -11.94 7.67 1.74
CA PRO A 5 -12.46 7.67 0.37
C PRO A 5 -12.83 6.27 -0.14
N PHE A 6 -12.26 5.21 0.45
CA PHE A 6 -12.48 3.85 -0.01
C PHE A 6 -13.60 3.16 0.77
N LYS A 7 -14.52 2.52 0.05
CA LYS A 7 -15.49 1.58 0.59
C LYS A 7 -14.99 0.17 0.34
N THR A 8 -15.21 -0.72 1.29
CA THR A 8 -14.87 -2.13 1.17
C THR A 8 -15.87 -2.97 1.95
N ASP A 9 -16.22 -4.12 1.40
CA ASP A 9 -17.04 -5.13 2.06
C ASP A 9 -16.18 -6.13 2.85
N LYS A 10 -14.83 -6.05 2.71
CA LYS A 10 -13.88 -6.86 3.45
C LYS A 10 -13.90 -6.51 4.94
N LYS A 11 -13.67 -7.53 5.78
CA LYS A 11 -13.65 -7.38 7.23
C LYS A 11 -12.21 -7.31 7.75
N GLU A 12 -12.04 -6.59 8.85
CA GLU A 12 -10.81 -6.57 9.62
C GLU A 12 -11.09 -7.29 10.96
N ASN A 13 -10.46 -8.44 11.20
CA ASN A 13 -10.58 -9.18 12.45
C ASN A 13 -9.57 -8.69 13.51
N CYS A 14 -9.58 -9.27 14.71
CA CYS A 14 -8.67 -8.88 15.80
C CYS A 14 -7.20 -9.13 15.43
N LYS A 15 -6.90 -10.22 14.69
CA LYS A 15 -5.55 -10.56 14.26
C LYS A 15 -5.02 -9.53 13.26
N SER A 16 -5.80 -9.19 12.23
CA SER A 16 -5.41 -8.18 11.24
C SER A 16 -5.26 -6.78 11.84
N LYS A 17 -6.12 -6.42 12.81
CA LYS A 17 -5.94 -5.17 13.59
C LYS A 17 -4.61 -5.13 14.33
N LEU A 18 -4.25 -6.22 15.02
CA LEU A 18 -2.99 -6.31 15.74
C LEU A 18 -1.80 -6.24 14.77
N THR A 19 -1.86 -7.01 13.68
CA THR A 19 -0.84 -7.00 12.63
C THR A 19 -0.65 -5.61 12.05
N ARG A 20 -1.73 -4.90 11.73
CA ARG A 20 -1.70 -3.52 11.26
C ARG A 20 -1.04 -2.56 12.25
N ILE A 21 -1.31 -2.73 13.56
CA ILE A 21 -0.67 -1.93 14.60
C ILE A 21 0.83 -2.20 14.62
N ILE A 22 1.25 -3.47 14.66
CA ILE A 22 2.67 -3.87 14.64
C ILE A 22 3.36 -3.32 13.40
N PHE A 23 2.76 -3.45 12.22
CA PHE A 23 3.29 -2.94 10.96
C PHE A 23 3.53 -1.42 11.01
N ASN A 24 2.61 -0.66 11.57
CA ASN A 24 2.76 0.79 11.75
C ASN A 24 3.90 1.19 12.69
N PHE A 25 4.35 0.27 13.55
CA PHE A 25 5.51 0.48 14.43
C PHE A 25 6.81 -0.05 13.83
N PHE A 26 6.76 -0.78 12.72
CA PHE A 26 7.96 -1.27 12.05
C PHE A 26 8.87 -0.10 11.67
N PRO A 27 10.15 -0.08 12.11
CA PRO A 27 10.98 1.12 12.07
C PRO A 27 11.14 1.74 10.69
N ALA A 28 11.31 0.92 9.64
CA ALA A 28 11.46 1.41 8.28
C ALA A 28 10.18 2.08 7.79
N TYR A 29 9.03 1.40 7.91
CA TYR A 29 7.74 1.92 7.47
C TYR A 29 7.30 3.16 8.26
N ARG A 30 7.47 3.13 9.58
CA ARG A 30 7.12 4.26 10.45
C ARG A 30 7.81 5.57 10.06
N ARG A 31 9.04 5.49 9.52
CA ARG A 31 9.81 6.67 9.09
C ARG A 31 9.25 7.33 7.85
N THR A 32 8.49 6.64 7.02
CA THR A 32 7.79 7.25 5.88
C THR A 32 6.72 8.25 6.30
N GLY A 33 6.23 8.15 7.54
CA GLY A 33 5.12 8.96 8.06
C GLY A 33 3.74 8.47 7.63
N ALA A 34 3.68 7.44 6.78
CA ALA A 34 2.43 6.79 6.41
C ALA A 34 1.88 5.90 7.54
N ARG A 35 0.60 5.57 7.44
CA ARG A 35 -0.07 4.64 8.35
C ARG A 35 -1.04 3.76 7.62
N VAL A 36 -0.95 2.47 7.84
CA VAL A 36 -2.00 1.52 7.47
C VAL A 36 -3.17 1.73 8.42
N TYR A 37 -4.35 2.06 7.91
CA TYR A 37 -5.54 2.28 8.73
C TYR A 37 -6.61 1.20 8.55
N PHE A 38 -6.49 0.37 7.53
CA PHE A 38 -7.31 -0.81 7.29
C PHE A 38 -6.45 -1.93 6.70
N LEU A 39 -6.69 -3.15 7.16
CA LEU A 39 -6.09 -4.38 6.66
C LEU A 39 -7.14 -5.48 6.72
N SER A 40 -7.59 -5.97 5.57
CA SER A 40 -8.53 -7.09 5.52
C SER A 40 -7.91 -8.36 6.12
N ASP A 41 -8.75 -9.25 6.63
CA ASP A 41 -8.30 -10.48 7.28
C ASP A 41 -7.63 -11.46 6.30
N ASP A 42 -7.96 -11.35 5.02
CA ASP A 42 -7.38 -12.11 3.91
C ASP A 42 -6.18 -11.42 3.23
N TRP A 43 -5.71 -10.27 3.73
CA TRP A 43 -4.62 -9.45 3.18
C TRP A 43 -4.88 -8.86 1.79
N ARG A 44 -6.05 -9.03 1.22
CA ARG A 44 -6.36 -8.63 -0.16
C ARG A 44 -6.70 -7.16 -0.33
N ASP A 45 -7.02 -6.46 0.76
CA ASP A 45 -7.41 -5.05 0.73
C ASP A 45 -6.71 -4.29 1.86
N VAL A 46 -5.75 -3.45 1.50
CA VAL A 46 -4.97 -2.64 2.44
C VAL A 46 -5.14 -1.18 2.11
N HIS A 47 -5.46 -0.38 3.12
CA HIS A 47 -5.59 1.05 2.96
C HIS A 47 -4.56 1.79 3.82
N ILE A 48 -3.88 2.73 3.21
CA ILE A 48 -2.91 3.58 3.89
C ILE A 48 -3.28 5.06 3.79
N THR A 49 -2.72 5.85 4.66
CA THR A 49 -2.82 7.32 4.63
C THR A 49 -1.46 7.93 4.88
N LEU A 50 -1.21 9.05 4.21
CA LEU A 50 -0.04 9.89 4.38
C LEU A 50 -0.48 11.34 4.47
N GLY A 51 0.23 12.15 5.22
CA GLY A 51 -0.09 13.58 5.34
C GLY A 51 1.13 14.42 5.62
N LEU A 52 0.99 15.72 5.38
CA LEU A 52 2.03 16.69 5.69
C LEU A 52 2.19 16.80 7.21
N SER A 53 3.42 16.69 7.66
CA SER A 53 3.86 16.90 9.04
C SER A 53 5.30 17.41 9.08
N TRP A 54 5.79 17.82 10.23
CA TRP A 54 7.20 18.21 10.35
C TRP A 54 8.20 17.09 10.00
N LYS A 55 7.76 15.80 10.13
CA LYS A 55 8.56 14.61 9.79
C LYS A 55 8.57 14.28 8.30
N THR A 56 7.52 14.66 7.58
CA THR A 56 7.33 14.31 6.17
C THR A 56 7.52 15.49 5.23
N LYS A 57 7.68 16.69 5.79
CA LYS A 57 7.80 17.94 5.03
C LYS A 57 9.16 18.03 4.34
N ASN A 58 9.15 18.37 3.06
CA ASN A 58 10.34 18.72 2.28
C ASN A 58 10.64 20.22 2.37
N TYR A 59 11.72 20.65 1.69
CA TYR A 59 12.17 22.04 1.67
C TYR A 59 11.14 23.03 1.13
N VAL A 60 10.30 22.61 0.17
CA VAL A 60 9.27 23.46 -0.46
C VAL A 60 7.90 23.37 0.22
N GLY A 61 7.80 22.73 1.39
CA GLY A 61 6.58 22.74 2.18
C GLY A 61 5.51 21.71 1.75
N SER A 62 5.88 20.69 1.01
CA SER A 62 5.02 19.54 0.69
C SER A 62 5.59 18.24 1.26
N VAL A 63 4.87 17.14 1.15
CA VAL A 63 5.38 15.82 1.55
C VAL A 63 6.59 15.45 0.68
N PHE A 64 7.66 15.00 1.31
CA PHE A 64 8.89 14.55 0.64
C PHE A 64 8.62 13.34 -0.24
N GLY A 65 9.16 13.36 -1.49
CA GLY A 65 8.96 12.29 -2.46
C GLY A 65 9.37 10.91 -1.97
N GLY A 66 10.47 10.83 -1.19
CA GLY A 66 10.91 9.58 -0.57
C GLY A 66 9.91 9.03 0.46
N CYS A 67 9.16 9.89 1.17
CA CYS A 67 8.06 9.46 2.03
C CYS A 67 6.88 8.92 1.23
N ILE A 68 6.59 9.53 0.06
CA ILE A 68 5.51 9.08 -0.83
C ILE A 68 5.87 7.71 -1.41
N TYR A 69 7.07 7.58 -1.99
CA TYR A 69 7.57 6.33 -2.56
C TYR A 69 7.62 5.22 -1.50
N GLY A 70 8.34 5.41 -0.41
CA GLY A 70 8.51 4.39 0.61
C GLY A 70 7.21 4.01 1.36
N ALA A 71 6.15 4.83 1.26
CA ALA A 71 4.84 4.48 1.78
C ALA A 71 4.07 3.52 0.87
N LEU A 72 4.28 3.58 -0.43
CA LEU A 72 3.61 2.74 -1.43
C LEU A 72 4.37 1.43 -1.69
N ASP A 73 5.69 1.53 -1.80
CA ASP A 73 6.62 0.48 -2.21
C ASP A 73 6.37 -0.91 -1.57
N PRO A 74 6.30 -1.08 -0.24
CA PRO A 74 6.28 -2.43 0.33
C PRO A 74 4.91 -3.12 0.31
N MET A 75 3.83 -2.43 -0.08
CA MET A 75 2.48 -2.90 0.24
C MET A 75 2.09 -4.14 -0.54
N TYR A 76 2.23 -4.14 -1.86
CA TYR A 76 1.86 -5.29 -2.68
C TYR A 76 2.74 -6.51 -2.39
N MET A 77 4.04 -6.30 -2.18
CA MET A 77 4.95 -7.38 -1.80
C MET A 77 4.52 -8.04 -0.49
N VAL A 78 4.26 -7.24 0.55
CA VAL A 78 3.83 -7.75 1.86
C VAL A 78 2.47 -8.45 1.78
N GLN A 79 1.53 -7.93 0.97
CA GLN A 79 0.26 -8.61 0.73
C GLN A 79 0.48 -9.98 0.10
N LEU A 80 1.22 -10.05 -1.00
CA LEU A 80 1.48 -11.30 -1.72
C LEU A 80 2.23 -12.33 -0.88
N ILE A 81 3.22 -11.93 -0.07
CA ILE A 81 3.89 -12.82 0.89
C ILE A 81 2.88 -13.46 1.85
N ASN A 82 1.92 -12.69 2.37
CA ASN A 82 0.95 -13.20 3.33
C ASN A 82 -0.18 -14.01 2.67
N ILE A 83 -0.54 -13.70 1.42
CA ILE A 83 -1.58 -14.42 0.68
C ILE A 83 -1.06 -15.75 0.15
N LEU A 84 0.13 -15.75 -0.49
CA LEU A 84 0.70 -16.92 -1.15
C LEU A 84 1.37 -17.89 -0.18
N GLY A 85 1.84 -17.39 0.98
CA GLY A 85 2.49 -18.20 2.00
C GLY A 85 3.96 -18.56 1.68
N LYS A 86 4.48 -19.55 2.42
CA LYS A 86 5.92 -19.86 2.46
C LYS A 86 6.45 -20.60 1.23
N ASP A 87 5.56 -21.14 0.41
CA ASP A 87 5.95 -21.90 -0.79
C ASP A 87 6.33 -20.97 -1.96
N TYR A 88 6.13 -19.66 -1.80
CA TYR A 88 6.44 -18.65 -2.80
C TYR A 88 7.48 -17.67 -2.29
N VAL A 89 8.42 -17.31 -3.18
CA VAL A 89 9.38 -16.25 -2.94
C VAL A 89 8.91 -15.00 -3.69
N VAL A 90 8.63 -13.93 -2.95
CA VAL A 90 8.10 -12.68 -3.49
C VAL A 90 9.06 -11.54 -3.19
N TRP A 91 9.41 -10.74 -4.20
CA TRP A 91 10.17 -9.50 -4.02
C TRP A 91 9.83 -8.49 -5.11
N ASP A 92 10.03 -7.21 -4.80
CA ASP A 92 9.91 -6.14 -5.78
C ASP A 92 11.16 -6.09 -6.66
N LYS A 93 10.97 -6.00 -7.98
CA LYS A 93 12.07 -5.87 -8.95
C LYS A 93 12.33 -4.42 -9.32
N SER A 94 11.28 -3.68 -9.52
CA SER A 94 11.31 -2.28 -9.92
C SER A 94 10.01 -1.60 -9.54
N ALA A 95 10.09 -0.29 -9.37
CA ALA A 95 8.90 0.54 -9.24
C ALA A 95 9.13 1.89 -9.92
N THR A 96 8.08 2.43 -10.50
CA THR A 96 8.07 3.77 -11.09
C THR A 96 7.04 4.61 -10.36
N ILE A 97 7.38 5.84 -10.04
CA ILE A 97 6.45 6.78 -9.42
C ILE A 97 6.40 8.07 -10.23
N LYS A 98 5.18 8.59 -10.42
CA LYS A 98 4.92 9.91 -10.98
C LYS A 98 4.34 10.82 -9.91
N PHE A 99 4.97 11.96 -9.69
CA PHE A 99 4.50 12.99 -8.78
C PHE A 99 3.68 14.02 -9.57
N LEU A 100 2.36 13.95 -9.45
CA LEU A 100 1.44 14.77 -10.26
C LEU A 100 1.15 16.12 -9.60
N LYS A 101 1.06 16.14 -8.26
CA LYS A 101 0.75 17.34 -7.49
C LYS A 101 1.49 17.33 -6.13
N PRO A 102 1.90 18.48 -5.60
CA PRO A 102 2.50 18.57 -4.26
C PRO A 102 1.46 18.21 -3.19
N ILE A 103 1.77 17.22 -2.34
CA ILE A 103 0.91 16.79 -1.25
C ILE A 103 1.09 17.75 -0.07
N LYS A 104 0.07 18.56 0.21
CA LYS A 104 0.00 19.47 1.36
C LYS A 104 -1.10 19.12 2.35
N GLN A 105 -1.84 18.06 2.08
CA GLN A 105 -2.97 17.57 2.88
C GLN A 105 -2.89 16.05 3.08
N LYS A 106 -3.86 15.50 3.78
CA LYS A 106 -3.96 14.05 3.95
C LYS A 106 -4.43 13.39 2.66
N VAL A 107 -3.67 12.40 2.21
CA VAL A 107 -3.96 11.55 1.06
C VAL A 107 -4.08 10.09 1.48
N TYR A 108 -4.66 9.28 0.62
CA TYR A 108 -5.02 7.90 0.86
C TYR A 108 -4.65 7.06 -0.35
N ALA A 109 -4.18 5.84 -0.11
CA ALA A 109 -3.98 4.84 -1.16
C ALA A 109 -4.63 3.52 -0.76
N ARG A 110 -5.06 2.75 -1.76
CA ARG A 110 -5.66 1.42 -1.62
C ARG A 110 -4.88 0.43 -2.44
N PHE A 111 -4.60 -0.71 -1.85
CA PHE A 111 -3.96 -1.85 -2.49
C PHE A 111 -4.94 -3.01 -2.48
N LEU A 112 -5.46 -3.33 -3.65
CA LEU A 112 -6.47 -4.37 -3.82
C LEU A 112 -5.90 -5.47 -4.70
N ILE A 113 -5.87 -6.70 -4.17
CA ILE A 113 -5.56 -7.93 -4.92
C ILE A 113 -6.88 -8.67 -5.15
N THR A 114 -7.33 -8.68 -6.40
CA THR A 114 -8.57 -9.36 -6.80
C THR A 114 -8.35 -10.86 -6.98
N ASP A 115 -9.44 -11.61 -7.16
CA ASP A 115 -9.37 -13.04 -7.45
C ASP A 115 -8.65 -13.29 -8.77
N GLU A 116 -8.91 -12.49 -9.78
CA GLU A 116 -8.31 -12.59 -11.11
C GLU A 116 -6.80 -12.40 -11.06
N ILE A 117 -6.32 -11.37 -10.32
CA ILE A 117 -4.87 -11.12 -10.14
C ILE A 117 -4.21 -12.33 -9.45
N LEU A 118 -4.85 -12.85 -8.42
CA LEU A 118 -4.28 -13.97 -7.66
C LEU A 118 -4.27 -15.27 -8.49
N GLU A 119 -5.33 -15.57 -9.22
CA GLU A 119 -5.42 -16.71 -10.12
C GLU A 119 -4.39 -16.63 -11.25
N GLU A 120 -4.20 -15.45 -11.84
CA GLU A 120 -3.16 -15.19 -12.83
C GLU A 120 -1.77 -15.49 -12.27
N ILE A 121 -1.42 -14.94 -11.10
CA ILE A 121 -0.12 -15.16 -10.46
C ILE A 121 0.10 -16.66 -10.22
N ILE A 122 -0.87 -17.36 -9.61
CA ILE A 122 -0.75 -18.77 -9.25
C ILE A 122 -0.61 -19.64 -10.51
N SER A 123 -1.42 -19.39 -11.54
CA SER A 123 -1.37 -20.17 -12.77
C SER A 123 -0.06 -19.99 -13.52
N LYS A 124 0.41 -18.75 -13.63
CA LYS A 124 1.68 -18.41 -14.29
C LYS A 124 2.90 -18.95 -13.56
N VAL A 125 2.93 -18.88 -12.23
CA VAL A 125 4.03 -19.45 -11.45
C VAL A 125 4.06 -20.97 -11.56
N LYS A 126 2.90 -21.65 -11.63
CA LYS A 126 2.83 -23.10 -11.86
C LYS A 126 3.38 -23.51 -13.21
N SER A 127 3.11 -22.74 -14.29
CA SER A 127 3.60 -23.05 -15.64
C SER A 127 5.08 -22.70 -15.81
N ASP A 128 5.50 -21.52 -15.35
CA ASP A 128 6.78 -20.90 -15.74
C ASP A 128 7.80 -20.86 -14.60
N GLN A 129 7.44 -21.37 -13.40
CA GLN A 129 8.22 -21.36 -12.14
C GLN A 129 8.58 -19.95 -11.63
N LYS A 130 8.35 -18.91 -12.41
CA LYS A 130 8.51 -17.50 -12.05
C LYS A 130 7.54 -16.65 -12.84
N TYR A 131 7.05 -15.59 -12.23
CA TYR A 131 6.19 -14.62 -12.88
C TYR A 131 6.50 -13.21 -12.38
N THR A 132 6.37 -12.22 -13.26
CA THR A 132 6.48 -10.81 -12.91
C THR A 132 5.19 -10.12 -13.33
N ILE A 133 4.57 -9.41 -12.41
CA ILE A 133 3.33 -8.66 -12.63
C ILE A 133 3.53 -7.21 -12.25
N ASP A 134 2.98 -6.29 -13.03
CA ASP A 134 2.93 -4.88 -12.71
C ASP A 134 1.62 -4.55 -12.02
N LEU A 135 1.70 -4.07 -10.78
CA LEU A 135 0.56 -3.66 -9.98
C LEU A 135 0.62 -2.15 -9.74
N THR A 136 -0.50 -1.48 -9.92
CA THR A 136 -0.58 -0.01 -9.83
C THR A 136 -1.41 0.43 -8.64
N THR A 137 -1.03 1.56 -8.07
CA THR A 137 -1.79 2.26 -7.03
C THR A 137 -1.55 3.76 -7.14
N ASN A 138 -2.34 4.54 -6.41
CA ASN A 138 -2.17 5.97 -6.36
C ASN A 138 -2.49 6.54 -4.98
N PHE A 139 -1.91 7.71 -4.69
CA PHE A 139 -2.36 8.55 -3.60
C PHE A 139 -3.40 9.56 -4.10
N GLN A 140 -4.57 9.53 -3.51
CA GLN A 140 -5.66 10.46 -3.77
C GLN A 140 -6.16 11.13 -2.49
N ASP A 141 -6.78 12.28 -2.64
CA ASP A 141 -7.49 12.91 -1.53
C ASP A 141 -8.90 12.33 -1.35
N LYS A 142 -9.69 12.93 -0.44
CA LYS A 142 -11.07 12.50 -0.18
C LYS A 142 -12.01 12.70 -1.37
N ASN A 143 -11.67 13.58 -2.30
CA ASN A 143 -12.45 13.92 -3.47
C ASN A 143 -12.04 13.11 -4.70
N GLY A 144 -11.07 12.20 -4.57
CA GLY A 144 -10.55 11.38 -5.66
C GLY A 144 -9.49 12.08 -6.54
N ILE A 145 -8.99 13.24 -6.12
CA ILE A 145 -7.90 13.92 -6.85
C ILE A 145 -6.61 13.17 -6.59
N ILE A 146 -5.94 12.71 -7.68
CA ILE A 146 -4.69 11.95 -7.62
C ILE A 146 -3.51 12.91 -7.48
N TYR A 147 -2.57 12.58 -6.60
CA TYR A 147 -1.35 13.33 -6.28
C TYR A 147 -0.07 12.62 -6.69
N ALA A 148 -0.06 11.29 -6.63
CA ALA A 148 1.05 10.45 -7.08
C ALA A 148 0.52 9.08 -7.52
N GLU A 149 1.16 8.47 -8.48
CA GLU A 149 0.85 7.12 -9.00
C GLU A 149 2.15 6.37 -9.33
#